data_a4264b38c59a42f21e4b768313e46672
#
_entry.id   a4264b38c59a42f21e4b768313e46672
#
_cell.length_a   1.000
_cell.length_b   1.000
_cell.length_c   1.000
_cell.angle_alpha   90.00
_cell.angle_beta   90.00
_cell.angle_gamma   90.00
#
_symmetry.space_group_name_H-M   'P 1'
#
loop_
_entity.id
_entity.type
_entity.pdbx_description
1 polymer ?
#
loop_
_entity_poly.entity_id
_entity_poly.type
_entity_poly.pdbx_seq_one_letter_code
_entity_poly.pdbx_strand_id
1 'polypeptide(L)'
;MYLKKYKNMIIKIAIAVGVLVTAALLMKKKDMTYRQSILKTIYPAIMWSTGKAGSKQVQVNADLKKGTVEFYSLTTKDIAGNAFSFEQFKGKKVLIVNTASDCGYTGQYENLEKLAKQFSGSLVVVGFPANDFKNQETKDDQAIAAFCQKNYGVSFPLMSKSVVIKSNEQNPVYTWLTSANLNGWCNQVPAWNFCKYLINEQGVLTHYFPM
;
A
#
# COMPACT_ATOMS: atom_id res chain seq x y z
N MET A 1 41.70 -24.15 -2.45
CA MET A 1 40.49 -24.56 -1.70
C MET A 1 39.38 -23.49 -1.71
N TYR A 2 39.67 -22.22 -1.52
CA TYR A 2 38.71 -21.09 -1.51
C TYR A 2 37.92 -20.91 -2.84
N LEU A 3 38.59 -20.95 -3.99
CA LEU A 3 38.00 -20.74 -5.31
C LEU A 3 36.89 -21.81 -5.65
N LYS A 4 37.10 -23.06 -5.22
CA LYS A 4 36.15 -24.17 -5.44
C LYS A 4 34.87 -23.97 -4.61
N LYS A 5 35.00 -23.47 -3.38
CA LYS A 5 33.87 -23.17 -2.49
C LYS A 5 33.03 -21.99 -3.05
N TYR A 6 33.67 -20.96 -3.57
CA TYR A 6 32.98 -19.82 -4.22
C TYR A 6 32.25 -20.23 -5.49
N LYS A 7 32.87 -21.03 -6.34
CA LYS A 7 32.25 -21.56 -7.56
C LYS A 7 31.01 -22.41 -7.26
N ASN A 8 31.08 -23.29 -6.26
CA ASN A 8 29.93 -24.10 -5.84
C ASN A 8 28.81 -23.26 -5.22
N MET A 9 29.13 -22.18 -4.52
CA MET A 9 28.14 -21.24 -3.95
C MET A 9 27.41 -20.47 -5.08
N ILE A 10 28.14 -19.97 -6.07
CA ILE A 10 27.57 -19.28 -7.24
C ILE A 10 26.65 -20.21 -8.03
N ILE A 11 27.08 -21.47 -8.25
CA ILE A 11 26.25 -22.46 -8.95
C ILE A 11 24.94 -22.74 -8.16
N LYS A 12 25.00 -22.91 -6.85
CA LYS A 12 23.81 -23.11 -6.02
C LYS A 12 22.85 -21.91 -6.05
N ILE A 13 23.40 -20.70 -6.03
CA ILE A 13 22.61 -19.45 -6.15
C ILE A 13 21.96 -19.40 -7.55
N ALA A 14 22.71 -19.67 -8.61
CA ALA A 14 22.18 -19.67 -9.98
C ALA A 14 21.07 -20.71 -10.17
N ILE A 15 21.23 -21.90 -9.61
CA ILE A 15 20.19 -22.96 -9.64
C ILE A 15 18.95 -22.51 -8.87
N ALA A 16 19.11 -21.96 -7.67
CA ALA A 16 17.99 -21.47 -6.86
C ALA A 16 17.23 -20.32 -7.56
N VAL A 17 17.95 -19.39 -8.19
CA VAL A 17 17.36 -18.32 -9.01
C VAL A 17 16.64 -18.90 -10.23
N GLY A 18 17.25 -19.87 -10.93
CA GLY A 18 16.63 -20.56 -12.07
C GLY A 18 15.33 -21.26 -11.68
N VAL A 19 15.31 -21.97 -10.56
CA VAL A 19 14.08 -22.64 -10.05
C VAL A 19 13.01 -21.61 -9.67
N LEU A 20 13.36 -20.49 -9.04
CA LEU A 20 12.42 -19.44 -8.70
C LEU A 20 11.83 -18.75 -9.95
N VAL A 21 12.66 -18.50 -10.96
CA VAL A 21 12.22 -17.94 -12.24
C VAL A 21 11.28 -18.89 -12.97
N THR A 22 11.63 -20.19 -13.03
CA THR A 22 10.79 -21.22 -13.66
C THR A 22 9.46 -21.38 -12.93
N ALA A 23 9.48 -21.39 -11.59
CA ALA A 23 8.27 -21.42 -10.80
C ALA A 23 7.39 -20.17 -11.04
N ALA A 24 7.99 -18.98 -11.11
CA ALA A 24 7.28 -17.74 -11.42
C ALA A 24 6.67 -17.74 -12.84
N LEU A 25 7.36 -18.32 -13.82
CA LEU A 25 6.86 -18.49 -15.19
C LEU A 25 5.67 -19.45 -15.25
N LEU A 26 5.74 -20.56 -14.51
CA LEU A 26 4.65 -21.56 -14.44
C LEU A 26 3.45 -21.05 -13.62
N MET A 27 3.68 -20.19 -12.63
CA MET A 27 2.63 -19.60 -11.78
C MET A 27 2.08 -18.27 -12.30
N LYS A 28 2.53 -17.82 -13.49
CA LYS A 28 2.06 -16.57 -14.08
C LYS A 28 0.55 -16.62 -14.30
N LYS A 29 -0.19 -15.79 -13.56
CA LYS A 29 -1.61 -15.54 -13.84
C LYS A 29 -1.73 -14.73 -15.13
N LYS A 30 -2.80 -14.98 -15.89
CA LYS A 30 -3.03 -14.35 -17.21
C LYS A 30 -2.98 -12.82 -17.19
N ASP A 31 -3.34 -12.22 -16.05
CA ASP A 31 -3.45 -10.77 -15.86
C ASP A 31 -2.23 -10.12 -15.18
N MET A 32 -1.14 -10.88 -14.96
CA MET A 32 0.10 -10.38 -14.36
C MET A 32 1.24 -10.31 -15.40
N THR A 33 2.07 -9.26 -15.32
CA THR A 33 3.36 -9.25 -16.00
C THR A 33 4.32 -10.25 -15.34
N TYR A 34 5.37 -10.66 -16.07
CA TYR A 34 6.43 -11.52 -15.48
C TYR A 34 7.05 -10.90 -14.23
N ARG A 35 7.29 -9.57 -14.25
CA ARG A 35 7.81 -8.81 -13.11
C ARG A 35 6.88 -8.93 -11.89
N GLN A 36 5.58 -8.74 -12.07
CA GLN A 36 4.59 -8.85 -11.00
C GLN A 36 4.52 -10.28 -10.43
N SER A 37 4.57 -11.30 -11.28
CA SER A 37 4.58 -12.70 -10.84
C SER A 37 5.83 -13.03 -10.03
N ILE A 38 7.02 -12.57 -10.46
CA ILE A 38 8.27 -12.72 -9.72
C ILE A 38 8.18 -12.02 -8.37
N LEU A 39 7.76 -10.75 -8.34
CA LEU A 39 7.64 -9.98 -7.11
C LEU A 39 6.67 -10.63 -6.12
N LYS A 40 5.53 -11.14 -6.59
CA LYS A 40 4.58 -11.87 -5.74
C LYS A 40 5.21 -13.13 -5.12
N THR A 41 5.97 -13.88 -5.91
CA THR A 41 6.60 -15.13 -5.46
C THR A 41 7.70 -14.87 -4.42
N ILE A 42 8.51 -13.81 -4.62
CA ILE A 42 9.63 -13.50 -3.72
C ILE A 42 9.23 -12.59 -2.54
N TYR A 43 7.98 -12.07 -2.52
CA TYR A 43 7.51 -11.16 -1.49
C TYR A 43 7.72 -11.67 -0.05
N PRO A 44 7.44 -12.95 0.31
CA PRO A 44 7.70 -13.46 1.65
C PRO A 44 9.18 -13.36 2.04
N ALA A 45 10.09 -13.63 1.09
CA ALA A 45 11.54 -13.53 1.32
C ALA A 45 11.97 -12.06 1.49
N ILE A 46 11.41 -11.13 0.70
CA ILE A 46 11.64 -9.70 0.87
C ILE A 46 11.21 -9.26 2.28
N MET A 47 10.01 -9.64 2.71
CA MET A 47 9.50 -9.27 4.05
C MET A 47 10.34 -9.87 5.17
N TRP A 48 10.80 -11.10 5.03
CA TRP A 48 11.71 -11.73 5.99
C TRP A 48 13.06 -10.99 6.10
N SER A 49 13.61 -10.54 4.97
CA SER A 49 14.89 -9.82 4.94
C SER A 49 14.78 -8.38 5.45
N THR A 50 13.70 -7.67 5.10
CA THR A 50 13.48 -6.26 5.47
C THR A 50 12.99 -6.11 6.91
N GLY A 51 12.29 -7.09 7.46
CA GLY A 51 11.88 -7.12 8.88
C GLY A 51 13.06 -7.11 9.87
N LYS A 52 14.27 -7.42 9.38
CA LYS A 52 15.52 -7.33 10.17
C LYS A 52 16.28 -6.01 9.98
N ALA A 53 16.00 -5.26 8.92
CA ALA A 53 16.61 -3.96 8.65
C ALA A 53 15.70 -2.88 9.23
N GLY A 54 16.01 -2.41 10.42
CA GLY A 54 15.37 -1.38 11.23
C GLY A 54 14.12 -0.74 10.66
N SER A 55 12.97 -1.05 11.24
CA SER A 55 11.70 -0.40 10.87
C SER A 55 11.82 1.11 11.03
N LYS A 56 11.53 1.88 9.99
CA LYS A 56 11.28 3.31 10.14
C LYS A 56 10.23 3.46 11.23
N GLN A 57 10.48 4.35 12.19
CA GLN A 57 9.67 4.45 13.40
C GLN A 57 8.22 4.84 13.06
N VAL A 58 7.27 4.07 13.53
CA VAL A 58 5.85 4.43 13.52
C VAL A 58 5.69 5.74 14.32
N GLN A 59 4.96 6.69 13.76
CA GLN A 59 4.67 7.95 14.44
C GLN A 59 3.24 7.90 14.99
N VAL A 60 3.08 8.42 16.19
CA VAL A 60 1.84 8.31 16.96
C VAL A 60 1.41 9.69 17.45
N ASN A 61 0.13 9.99 17.33
CA ASN A 61 -0.53 11.13 17.94
C ASN A 61 -0.94 10.78 19.38
N ALA A 62 0.03 10.80 20.30
CA ALA A 62 -0.19 10.41 21.69
C ALA A 62 -1.23 11.28 22.41
N ASP A 63 -1.28 12.57 22.08
CA ASP A 63 -2.19 13.55 22.68
C ASP A 63 -3.56 13.59 22.00
N LEU A 64 -3.80 12.77 20.97
CA LEU A 64 -5.01 12.77 20.14
C LEU A 64 -5.39 14.18 19.64
N LYS A 65 -4.39 14.97 19.25
CA LYS A 65 -4.60 16.32 18.70
C LYS A 65 -5.51 16.25 17.48
N LYS A 66 -6.57 17.04 17.52
CA LYS A 66 -7.54 17.16 16.42
C LYS A 66 -7.10 18.26 15.46
N GLY A 67 -7.36 18.06 14.19
CA GLY A 67 -7.16 19.07 13.16
C GLY A 67 -8.27 20.12 13.11
N THR A 68 -8.06 21.10 12.26
CA THR A 68 -9.04 22.16 11.96
C THR A 68 -10.10 21.70 10.95
N VAL A 69 -9.82 20.61 10.22
CA VAL A 69 -10.72 20.00 9.23
C VAL A 69 -11.06 18.58 9.68
N GLU A 70 -12.35 18.28 9.73
CA GLU A 70 -12.83 16.96 10.11
C GLU A 70 -12.58 15.94 9.00
N PHE A 71 -12.00 14.78 9.33
CA PHE A 71 -11.72 13.72 8.37
C PHE A 71 -12.97 13.25 7.60
N TYR A 72 -14.08 13.09 8.28
CA TYR A 72 -15.31 12.59 7.68
C TYR A 72 -16.00 13.57 6.73
N SER A 73 -15.59 14.84 6.71
CA SER A 73 -16.05 15.82 5.70
C SER A 73 -15.31 15.69 4.36
N LEU A 74 -14.25 14.90 4.31
CA LEU A 74 -13.46 14.72 3.08
C LEU A 74 -14.21 13.90 2.05
N THR A 75 -13.97 14.24 0.80
CA THR A 75 -14.50 13.54 -0.38
C THR A 75 -13.39 13.28 -1.40
N THR A 76 -13.59 12.27 -2.22
CA THR A 76 -12.71 11.94 -3.35
C THR A 76 -13.52 11.24 -4.44
N LYS A 77 -12.87 10.57 -5.39
CA LYS A 77 -13.51 9.69 -6.36
C LYS A 77 -13.11 8.24 -6.09
N ASP A 78 -14.07 7.32 -6.19
CA ASP A 78 -13.77 5.88 -6.18
C ASP A 78 -13.09 5.44 -7.48
N ILE A 79 -12.66 4.18 -7.54
CA ILE A 79 -11.98 3.59 -8.71
C ILE A 79 -12.86 3.55 -9.96
N ALA A 80 -14.18 3.69 -9.84
CA ALA A 80 -15.11 3.81 -10.94
C ALA A 80 -15.40 5.26 -11.36
N GLY A 81 -14.79 6.24 -10.68
CA GLY A 81 -14.94 7.67 -10.93
C GLY A 81 -16.12 8.34 -10.23
N ASN A 82 -16.89 7.60 -9.41
CA ASN A 82 -18.01 8.14 -8.66
C ASN A 82 -17.54 8.98 -7.46
N ALA A 83 -18.37 9.93 -7.04
CA ALA A 83 -18.12 10.68 -5.80
C ALA A 83 -18.12 9.72 -4.60
N PHE A 84 -17.09 9.85 -3.76
CA PHE A 84 -16.89 9.02 -2.58
C PHE A 84 -16.72 9.90 -1.33
N SER A 85 -17.61 9.76 -0.36
CA SER A 85 -17.59 10.49 0.91
C SER A 85 -17.10 9.60 2.04
N PHE A 86 -16.19 10.12 2.88
CA PHE A 86 -15.73 9.42 4.08
C PHE A 86 -16.76 9.46 5.22
N GLU A 87 -17.80 10.26 5.14
CA GLU A 87 -18.87 10.32 6.13
C GLU A 87 -19.53 8.96 6.38
N GLN A 88 -19.63 8.12 5.35
CA GLN A 88 -20.17 6.76 5.44
C GLN A 88 -19.40 5.84 6.42
N PHE A 89 -18.19 6.23 6.82
CA PHE A 89 -17.35 5.46 7.76
C PHE A 89 -17.31 6.04 9.17
N LYS A 90 -18.17 7.03 9.45
CA LYS A 90 -18.25 7.65 10.78
C LYS A 90 -18.49 6.59 11.86
N GLY A 91 -17.69 6.64 12.93
CA GLY A 91 -17.72 5.65 14.00
C GLY A 91 -16.90 4.38 13.74
N LYS A 92 -16.18 4.28 12.60
CA LYS A 92 -15.24 3.20 12.32
C LYS A 92 -13.81 3.73 12.22
N LYS A 93 -12.84 2.89 12.49
CA LYS A 93 -11.44 3.18 12.13
C LYS A 93 -11.30 3.16 10.61
N VAL A 94 -10.44 4.03 10.07
CA VAL A 94 -10.11 4.04 8.63
C VAL A 94 -8.61 3.94 8.46
N LEU A 95 -8.16 2.97 7.69
CA LEU A 95 -6.77 2.79 7.32
C LEU A 95 -6.58 3.20 5.85
N ILE A 96 -5.98 4.37 5.63
CA ILE A 96 -5.62 4.86 4.30
C ILE A 96 -4.26 4.31 3.89
N VAL A 97 -4.16 3.77 2.68
CA VAL A 97 -2.93 3.17 2.15
C VAL A 97 -2.69 3.63 0.71
N ASN A 98 -1.52 4.20 0.40
CA ASN A 98 -1.14 4.41 -1.00
C ASN A 98 -0.57 3.12 -1.60
N THR A 99 -1.04 2.75 -2.78
CA THR A 99 -0.80 1.43 -3.37
C THR A 99 -0.22 1.52 -4.77
N ALA A 100 0.39 0.42 -5.24
CA ALA A 100 0.83 0.28 -6.63
C ALA A 100 0.88 -1.20 -7.05
N SER A 101 0.55 -1.45 -8.32
CA SER A 101 0.47 -2.80 -8.89
C SER A 101 1.83 -3.44 -9.23
N ASP A 102 2.89 -2.63 -9.40
CA ASP A 102 4.20 -3.09 -9.90
C ASP A 102 5.34 -2.77 -8.91
N CYS A 103 5.03 -2.82 -7.62
CA CYS A 103 5.95 -2.60 -6.51
C CYS A 103 6.41 -3.93 -5.90
N GLY A 104 7.64 -3.97 -5.34
CA GLY A 104 8.11 -5.10 -4.54
C GLY A 104 7.23 -5.42 -3.33
N TYR A 105 6.47 -4.43 -2.85
CA TYR A 105 5.56 -4.55 -1.71
C TYR A 105 4.10 -4.83 -2.08
N THR A 106 3.79 -5.04 -3.36
CA THR A 106 2.40 -5.30 -3.85
C THR A 106 1.75 -6.51 -3.16
N GLY A 107 2.54 -7.48 -2.69
CA GLY A 107 2.06 -8.59 -1.87
C GLY A 107 1.34 -8.17 -0.58
N GLN A 108 1.51 -6.93 -0.10
CA GLN A 108 0.77 -6.41 1.06
C GLN A 108 -0.74 -6.37 0.84
N TYR A 109 -1.23 -6.35 -0.40
CA TYR A 109 -2.67 -6.43 -0.66
C TYR A 109 -3.33 -7.64 0.01
N GLU A 110 -2.67 -8.81 0.06
CA GLU A 110 -3.21 -9.99 0.74
C GLU A 110 -3.40 -9.75 2.25
N ASN A 111 -2.43 -9.09 2.89
CA ASN A 111 -2.51 -8.80 4.31
C ASN A 111 -3.53 -7.70 4.61
N LEU A 112 -3.64 -6.69 3.75
CA LEU A 112 -4.64 -5.64 3.86
C LEU A 112 -6.06 -6.20 3.70
N GLU A 113 -6.26 -7.14 2.76
CA GLU A 113 -7.54 -7.82 2.57
C GLU A 113 -7.90 -8.70 3.77
N LYS A 114 -6.94 -9.45 4.33
CA LYS A 114 -7.16 -10.21 5.57
C LYS A 114 -7.56 -9.30 6.72
N LEU A 115 -6.87 -8.16 6.88
CA LEU A 115 -7.16 -7.16 7.90
C LEU A 115 -8.58 -6.58 7.71
N ALA A 116 -8.93 -6.19 6.49
CA ALA A 116 -10.25 -5.65 6.16
C ALA A 116 -11.37 -6.63 6.49
N LYS A 117 -11.20 -7.92 6.16
CA LYS A 117 -12.18 -8.97 6.47
C LYS A 117 -12.27 -9.26 7.96
N GLN A 118 -11.13 -9.38 8.64
CA GLN A 118 -11.08 -9.69 10.06
C GLN A 118 -11.77 -8.63 10.92
N PHE A 119 -11.66 -7.36 10.53
CA PHE A 119 -12.19 -6.22 11.28
C PHE A 119 -13.31 -5.48 10.56
N SER A 120 -14.04 -6.12 9.66
CA SER A 120 -15.05 -5.51 8.77
C SER A 120 -16.13 -4.68 9.48
N GLY A 121 -16.44 -4.99 10.76
CA GLY A 121 -17.38 -4.22 11.57
C GLY A 121 -16.81 -2.91 12.14
N SER A 122 -15.48 -2.81 12.33
CA SER A 122 -14.83 -1.74 13.10
C SER A 122 -13.70 -1.03 12.36
N LEU A 123 -13.20 -1.58 11.28
CA LEU A 123 -12.12 -1.01 10.46
C LEU A 123 -12.46 -1.07 8.98
N VAL A 124 -12.21 0.03 8.29
CA VAL A 124 -12.26 0.08 6.83
C VAL A 124 -10.85 0.36 6.29
N VAL A 125 -10.37 -0.47 5.38
CA VAL A 125 -9.17 -0.19 4.59
C VAL A 125 -9.58 0.55 3.33
N VAL A 126 -8.85 1.62 2.96
CA VAL A 126 -9.09 2.38 1.72
C VAL A 126 -7.77 2.51 0.97
N GLY A 127 -7.71 1.97 -0.25
CA GLY A 127 -6.54 2.00 -1.09
C GLY A 127 -6.55 3.17 -2.06
N PHE A 128 -5.42 3.87 -2.17
CA PHE A 128 -5.19 4.94 -3.13
C PHE A 128 -4.09 4.52 -4.11
N PRO A 129 -4.42 4.05 -5.31
CA PRO A 129 -3.43 3.80 -6.34
C PRO A 129 -2.68 5.08 -6.68
N ALA A 130 -1.34 5.01 -6.74
CA ALA A 130 -0.48 6.17 -6.95
C ALA A 130 0.73 5.82 -7.83
N ASN A 131 1.03 6.69 -8.80
CA ASN A 131 2.16 6.51 -9.71
C ASN A 131 3.39 7.35 -9.33
N ASP A 132 3.39 7.98 -8.16
CA ASP A 132 4.43 8.91 -7.72
C ASP A 132 5.79 8.25 -7.47
N PHE A 133 5.83 6.93 -7.30
CA PHE A 133 7.04 6.20 -6.93
C PHE A 133 7.52 5.30 -8.06
N LYS A 134 8.49 5.79 -8.84
CA LYS A 134 9.16 5.09 -9.96
C LYS A 134 8.20 4.51 -10.99
N ASN A 135 7.08 5.18 -11.27
CA ASN A 135 6.08 4.76 -12.25
C ASN A 135 5.62 3.30 -12.04
N GLN A 136 5.34 2.94 -10.77
CA GLN A 136 4.91 1.60 -10.40
C GLN A 136 3.39 1.37 -10.48
N GLU A 137 2.63 2.38 -10.94
CA GLU A 137 1.18 2.27 -11.22
C GLU A 137 0.81 2.96 -12.54
N THR A 138 1.22 2.34 -13.65
CA THR A 138 0.99 2.90 -14.99
C THR A 138 -0.39 2.59 -15.58
N LYS A 139 -1.14 1.66 -14.96
CA LYS A 139 -2.47 1.24 -15.42
C LYS A 139 -3.51 2.34 -15.21
N ASP A 140 -4.60 2.25 -15.97
CA ASP A 140 -5.83 2.99 -15.70
C ASP A 140 -6.60 2.37 -14.51
N ASP A 141 -7.60 3.09 -14.03
CA ASP A 141 -8.39 2.70 -12.86
C ASP A 141 -9.10 1.34 -13.06
N GLN A 142 -9.63 1.07 -14.24
CA GLN A 142 -10.30 -0.19 -14.56
C GLN A 142 -9.33 -1.39 -14.49
N ALA A 143 -8.15 -1.23 -15.08
CA ALA A 143 -7.12 -2.26 -15.04
C ALA A 143 -6.53 -2.47 -13.64
N ILE A 144 -6.43 -1.41 -12.83
CA ILE A 144 -6.04 -1.48 -11.42
C ILE A 144 -7.06 -2.28 -10.61
N ALA A 145 -8.36 -1.96 -10.74
CA ALA A 145 -9.43 -2.67 -10.06
C ALA A 145 -9.42 -4.16 -10.40
N ALA A 146 -9.34 -4.49 -11.71
CA ALA A 146 -9.27 -5.86 -12.16
C ALA A 146 -8.02 -6.60 -11.64
N PHE A 147 -6.87 -5.95 -11.64
CA PHE A 147 -5.62 -6.50 -11.11
C PHE A 147 -5.73 -6.83 -9.62
N CYS A 148 -6.21 -5.88 -8.81
CA CYS A 148 -6.36 -6.04 -7.36
C CYS A 148 -7.32 -7.17 -7.01
N GLN A 149 -8.51 -7.19 -7.65
CA GLN A 149 -9.51 -8.21 -7.40
C GLN A 149 -9.03 -9.61 -7.82
N LYS A 150 -8.54 -9.77 -9.06
CA LYS A 150 -8.18 -11.08 -9.61
C LYS A 150 -6.95 -11.69 -8.95
N ASN A 151 -5.97 -10.87 -8.58
CA ASN A 151 -4.68 -11.38 -8.09
C ASN A 151 -4.57 -11.45 -6.58
N TYR A 152 -5.33 -10.60 -5.86
CA TYR A 152 -5.24 -10.46 -4.40
C TYR A 152 -6.58 -10.58 -3.69
N GLY A 153 -7.69 -10.70 -4.45
CA GLY A 153 -9.04 -10.80 -3.89
C GLY A 153 -9.49 -9.53 -3.17
N VAL A 154 -8.90 -8.36 -3.51
CA VAL A 154 -9.21 -7.09 -2.85
C VAL A 154 -10.70 -6.78 -2.97
N SER A 155 -11.34 -6.61 -1.82
CA SER A 155 -12.76 -6.26 -1.68
C SER A 155 -12.96 -4.92 -0.97
N PHE A 156 -11.95 -4.36 -0.34
CA PHE A 156 -12.00 -3.04 0.27
C PHE A 156 -12.01 -1.92 -0.80
N PRO A 157 -12.57 -0.73 -0.48
CA PRO A 157 -12.63 0.41 -1.40
C PRO A 157 -11.28 0.80 -1.97
N LEU A 158 -11.22 0.93 -3.30
CA LEU A 158 -10.12 1.56 -4.02
C LEU A 158 -10.59 2.91 -4.57
N MET A 159 -9.75 3.92 -4.46
CA MET A 159 -9.98 5.25 -5.01
C MET A 159 -9.39 5.35 -6.41
N SER A 160 -9.83 6.32 -7.20
CA SER A 160 -9.20 6.67 -8.48
C SER A 160 -7.72 6.97 -8.29
N LYS A 161 -6.90 6.56 -9.25
CA LYS A 161 -5.46 6.82 -9.23
C LYS A 161 -5.20 8.31 -9.01
N SER A 162 -4.38 8.62 -8.01
CA SER A 162 -4.20 9.98 -7.50
C SER A 162 -2.72 10.29 -7.25
N VAL A 163 -2.40 11.58 -7.23
CA VAL A 163 -1.12 12.08 -6.71
C VAL A 163 -1.20 12.11 -5.18
N VAL A 164 -0.26 11.44 -4.50
CA VAL A 164 -0.22 11.33 -3.03
C VAL A 164 0.93 12.13 -2.40
N ILE A 165 1.88 12.59 -3.20
CA ILE A 165 2.97 13.47 -2.75
C ILE A 165 2.55 14.95 -2.85
N LYS A 166 3.25 15.83 -2.13
CA LYS A 166 2.96 17.28 -2.15
C LYS A 166 3.16 17.87 -3.55
N SER A 167 2.08 18.38 -4.12
CA SER A 167 2.03 19.10 -5.38
C SER A 167 0.69 19.86 -5.50
N ASN A 168 0.53 20.66 -6.54
CA ASN A 168 -0.76 21.34 -6.83
C ASN A 168 -1.87 20.34 -7.21
N GLU A 169 -1.51 19.13 -7.61
CA GLU A 169 -2.43 18.06 -8.02
C GLU A 169 -2.66 17.03 -6.90
N GLN A 170 -2.09 17.27 -5.70
CA GLN A 170 -2.23 16.32 -4.59
C GLN A 170 -3.70 16.07 -4.26
N ASN A 171 -4.08 14.80 -4.14
CA ASN A 171 -5.42 14.41 -3.72
C ASN A 171 -5.80 15.08 -2.39
N PRO A 172 -7.01 15.67 -2.25
CA PRO A 172 -7.43 16.39 -1.04
C PRO A 172 -7.30 15.58 0.24
N VAL A 173 -7.54 14.25 0.19
CA VAL A 173 -7.35 13.37 1.35
C VAL A 173 -5.88 13.33 1.77
N TYR A 174 -4.95 13.24 0.80
CA TYR A 174 -3.52 13.26 1.10
C TYR A 174 -3.02 14.64 1.51
N THR A 175 -3.63 15.72 0.99
CA THR A 175 -3.38 17.08 1.51
C THR A 175 -3.71 17.15 3.01
N TRP A 176 -4.85 16.60 3.41
CA TRP A 176 -5.22 16.51 4.82
C TRP A 176 -4.25 15.62 5.62
N LEU A 177 -3.95 14.42 5.15
CA LEU A 177 -3.07 13.45 5.84
C LEU A 177 -1.64 13.96 6.07
N THR A 178 -1.17 14.86 5.20
CA THR A 178 0.21 15.35 5.18
C THR A 178 0.37 16.80 5.64
N SER A 179 -0.68 17.38 6.27
CA SER A 179 -0.68 18.75 6.77
C SER A 179 -1.15 18.80 8.23
N ALA A 180 -0.21 19.03 9.14
CA ALA A 180 -0.49 19.13 10.57
C ALA A 180 -1.52 20.21 10.92
N ASN A 181 -1.58 21.30 10.14
CA ASN A 181 -2.60 22.36 10.31
C ASN A 181 -4.02 21.83 10.05
N LEU A 182 -4.18 20.86 9.14
CA LEU A 182 -5.48 20.29 8.80
C LEU A 182 -5.84 19.09 9.68
N ASN A 183 -4.88 18.20 9.97
CA ASN A 183 -5.10 16.95 10.69
C ASN A 183 -4.72 16.97 12.18
N GLY A 184 -4.06 18.05 12.65
CA GLY A 184 -3.71 18.28 14.05
C GLY A 184 -2.26 17.99 14.43
N TRP A 185 -1.50 17.15 13.65
CA TRP A 185 -0.13 16.79 14.06
C TRP A 185 0.81 16.29 12.95
N CYS A 186 0.28 15.64 11.92
CA CYS A 186 1.09 14.87 10.97
C CYS A 186 1.46 15.69 9.73
N ASN A 187 2.75 15.80 9.45
CA ASN A 187 3.29 16.37 8.20
C ASN A 187 4.00 15.29 7.35
N GLN A 188 3.86 14.00 7.68
CA GLN A 188 4.55 12.93 7.00
C GLN A 188 3.94 12.67 5.63
N VAL A 189 4.74 12.87 4.59
CA VAL A 189 4.41 12.52 3.21
C VAL A 189 4.76 11.04 3.00
N PRO A 190 4.01 10.27 2.21
CA PRO A 190 4.40 8.92 1.84
C PRO A 190 5.81 8.91 1.26
N ALA A 191 6.72 8.16 1.88
CA ALA A 191 8.10 8.03 1.42
C ALA A 191 8.23 6.98 0.30
N TRP A 192 7.23 6.13 0.15
CA TRP A 192 7.15 5.05 -0.84
C TRP A 192 5.72 4.52 -0.95
N ASN A 193 5.49 3.54 -1.84
CA ASN A 193 4.22 2.81 -1.89
C ASN A 193 3.99 2.04 -0.59
N PHE A 194 2.73 1.86 -0.23
CA PHE A 194 2.26 1.13 0.95
C PHE A 194 2.62 1.80 2.29
N CYS A 195 2.75 3.13 2.35
CA CYS A 195 2.64 3.87 3.61
C CYS A 195 1.18 3.90 4.08
N LYS A 196 0.96 3.94 5.39
CA LYS A 196 -0.38 3.86 5.96
C LYS A 196 -0.63 4.96 6.97
N TYR A 197 -1.88 5.42 7.01
CA TYR A 197 -2.38 6.40 7.98
C TYR A 197 -3.62 5.82 8.64
N LEU A 198 -3.65 5.77 9.96
CA LEU A 198 -4.79 5.25 10.73
C LEU A 198 -5.57 6.40 11.36
N ILE A 199 -6.83 6.46 11.05
CA ILE A 199 -7.81 7.37 11.60
C ILE A 199 -8.69 6.59 12.57
N ASN A 200 -8.95 7.13 13.77
CA ASN A 200 -9.81 6.50 14.76
C ASN A 200 -11.30 6.77 14.49
N GLU A 201 -12.18 6.22 15.32
CA GLU A 201 -13.64 6.31 15.22
C GLU A 201 -14.16 7.76 15.36
N GLN A 202 -13.36 8.64 15.96
CA GLN A 202 -13.66 10.06 16.15
C GLN A 202 -13.12 10.93 15.00
N GLY A 203 -12.55 10.32 13.93
CA GLY A 203 -11.98 11.05 12.81
C GLY A 203 -10.60 11.67 13.08
N VAL A 204 -9.92 11.26 14.16
CA VAL A 204 -8.58 11.76 14.49
C VAL A 204 -7.52 10.88 13.84
N LEU A 205 -6.58 11.47 13.12
CA LEU A 205 -5.40 10.78 12.63
C LEU A 205 -4.51 10.40 13.82
N THR A 206 -4.36 9.09 14.07
CA THR A 206 -3.65 8.57 15.24
C THR A 206 -2.25 8.06 14.94
N HIS A 207 -2.05 7.46 13.76
CA HIS A 207 -0.77 6.84 13.43
C HIS A 207 -0.39 7.08 11.97
N TYR A 208 0.91 7.21 11.74
CA TYR A 208 1.55 7.06 10.45
C TYR A 208 2.50 5.86 10.51
N PHE A 209 2.32 4.93 9.56
CA PHE A 209 3.19 3.78 9.38
C PHE A 209 3.95 3.96 8.07
N PRO A 210 5.27 4.13 8.10
CA PRO A 210 6.07 4.03 6.88
C PRO A 210 5.93 2.63 6.27
N MET A 211 6.36 2.51 5.02
CA MET A 211 6.26 1.22 4.32
C MET A 211 7.00 0.08 5.03
#